data_0e40616fbcad2caf422fce50e062cea0
#
_entry.id   0e40616fbcad2caf422fce50e062cea0
#
_cell.length_a   1.000
_cell.length_b   1.000
_cell.length_c   1.000
_cell.angle_alpha   90.00
_cell.angle_beta   90.00
_cell.angle_gamma   90.00
#
_symmetry.space_group_name_H-M   'P 1'
#
loop_
_entity.id
_entity.type
_entity.pdbx_description
1 polymer ?
#
loop_
_entity_poly.entity_id
_entity_poly.type
_entity_poly.pdbx_seq_one_letter_code
_entity_poly.pdbx_strand_id
1 'polypeptide(L)'
;MVAGRPILRKPDDRRLQVAVSQVSGARSGTDRSVPLDLGFLSLSSPMPYTPIVATLGYVLSPDRSEVLMIHRNARPDDQHLGKYNGLGGKMEPGEDIAACMRREILEEAGITCESMSLRGTLNWPGFGKQGEDWLGFIFLIDRYAGMPLQANAEGTLEWVALQRLMTLPMWEGDRHFLPLVFDDDPRPFHGVMPYKDGRMQSWSFSRL
;
A
#
# COMPACT_ATOMS: atom_id res chain seq x y z
N MET A 1 -44.68 4.19 -13.78
CA MET A 1 -43.67 3.59 -14.66
C MET A 1 -42.47 3.22 -13.80
N VAL A 2 -42.29 1.91 -13.54
CA VAL A 2 -41.23 1.39 -12.66
C VAL A 2 -40.08 0.92 -13.56
N ALA A 3 -38.93 1.60 -13.46
CA ALA A 3 -37.74 1.22 -14.24
C ALA A 3 -37.02 0.05 -13.56
N GLY A 4 -36.84 -1.05 -14.31
CA GLY A 4 -36.22 -2.28 -13.84
C GLY A 4 -34.72 -2.15 -13.61
N ARG A 5 -34.25 -2.84 -12.57
CA ARG A 5 -32.82 -3.01 -12.23
C ARG A 5 -32.13 -3.96 -13.22
N PRO A 6 -30.89 -3.69 -13.65
CA PRO A 6 -30.13 -4.65 -14.42
C PRO A 6 -29.62 -5.80 -13.55
N ILE A 7 -29.86 -7.03 -14.02
CA ILE A 7 -29.39 -8.29 -13.41
C ILE A 7 -27.91 -8.47 -13.83
N LEU A 8 -27.00 -8.42 -12.88
CA LEU A 8 -25.60 -8.82 -13.07
C LEU A 8 -25.52 -10.33 -13.26
N ARG A 9 -25.11 -10.76 -14.47
CA ARG A 9 -24.79 -12.16 -14.77
C ARG A 9 -23.44 -12.53 -14.16
N LYS A 10 -23.38 -13.67 -13.45
CA LYS A 10 -22.15 -14.31 -12.99
C LYS A 10 -21.27 -14.71 -14.17
N PRO A 11 -19.93 -14.58 -14.09
CA PRO A 11 -19.05 -15.08 -15.12
C PRO A 11 -19.06 -16.61 -15.18
N ASP A 12 -19.13 -17.13 -16.41
CA ASP A 12 -19.16 -18.54 -16.80
C ASP A 12 -17.78 -19.18 -16.57
N ASP A 13 -17.76 -20.23 -15.78
CA ASP A 13 -16.57 -21.00 -15.39
C ASP A 13 -16.20 -21.97 -16.54
N ARG A 14 -15.57 -21.46 -17.61
CA ARG A 14 -15.06 -22.28 -18.70
C ARG A 14 -13.68 -22.83 -18.37
N ARG A 15 -13.66 -24.07 -17.96
CA ARG A 15 -12.46 -24.89 -17.87
C ARG A 15 -11.78 -24.93 -19.23
N LEU A 16 -10.55 -24.45 -19.32
CA LEU A 16 -9.64 -24.68 -20.44
C LEU A 16 -9.26 -26.17 -20.44
N GLN A 17 -9.84 -26.93 -21.36
CA GLN A 17 -9.38 -28.28 -21.70
C GLN A 17 -8.20 -28.14 -22.66
N VAL A 18 -7.01 -28.54 -22.23
CA VAL A 18 -5.85 -28.70 -23.12
C VAL A 18 -5.98 -30.04 -23.80
N ALA A 19 -6.15 -30.01 -25.12
CA ALA A 19 -6.15 -31.21 -25.96
C ALA A 19 -4.72 -31.78 -26.06
N VAL A 20 -4.53 -33.01 -25.57
CA VAL A 20 -3.33 -33.81 -25.85
C VAL A 20 -3.55 -34.58 -27.12
N SER A 21 -2.81 -34.25 -28.19
CA SER A 21 -2.78 -35.00 -29.44
C SER A 21 -1.99 -36.30 -29.25
N GLN A 22 -2.66 -37.43 -29.50
CA GLN A 22 -2.04 -38.76 -29.55
C GLN A 22 -1.20 -38.90 -30.82
N VAL A 23 0.07 -39.23 -30.65
CA VAL A 23 0.90 -39.76 -31.74
C VAL A 23 0.91 -41.28 -31.60
N SER A 24 0.25 -41.96 -32.55
CA SER A 24 0.31 -43.43 -32.70
C SER A 24 1.58 -43.82 -33.43
N GLY A 25 2.41 -44.64 -32.84
CA GLY A 25 3.54 -45.31 -33.48
C GLY A 25 3.76 -46.66 -32.85
N ALA A 26 3.31 -47.74 -33.53
CA ALA A 26 3.51 -49.13 -33.14
C ALA A 26 4.97 -49.56 -33.26
N ARG A 27 5.54 -50.20 -32.22
CA ARG A 27 6.51 -51.29 -32.36
C ARG A 27 6.50 -52.20 -31.12
N SER A 28 6.47 -53.52 -31.42
CA SER A 28 6.45 -54.65 -30.54
C SER A 28 7.74 -54.83 -29.74
N GLY A 29 7.63 -55.32 -28.47
CA GLY A 29 8.74 -55.93 -27.81
C GLY A 29 8.75 -55.81 -26.28
N THR A 30 8.38 -56.92 -25.60
CA THR A 30 8.74 -57.40 -24.28
C THR A 30 8.54 -56.51 -23.04
N ASP A 31 7.50 -56.90 -22.34
CA ASP A 31 7.17 -56.80 -20.93
C ASP A 31 8.36 -56.51 -19.95
N ARG A 32 8.30 -55.38 -19.31
CA ARG A 32 8.69 -55.08 -17.91
C ARG A 32 7.88 -53.89 -17.41
N SER A 33 6.80 -54.18 -16.73
CA SER A 33 5.98 -53.19 -16.03
C SER A 33 6.81 -52.54 -14.92
N VAL A 34 7.37 -51.36 -15.19
CA VAL A 34 7.80 -50.39 -14.17
C VAL A 34 6.58 -49.53 -13.87
N PRO A 35 6.10 -49.45 -12.62
CA PRO A 35 5.06 -48.53 -12.28
C PRO A 35 5.60 -47.10 -12.51
N LEU A 36 5.02 -46.38 -13.44
CA LEU A 36 5.19 -44.96 -13.55
C LEU A 36 4.52 -44.34 -12.32
N ASP A 37 5.36 -44.06 -11.31
CA ASP A 37 4.98 -43.16 -10.23
C ASP A 37 4.75 -41.77 -10.83
N LEU A 38 3.51 -41.53 -11.26
CA LEU A 38 3.02 -40.20 -11.59
C LEU A 38 2.92 -39.45 -10.25
N GLY A 39 4.07 -39.00 -9.76
CA GLY A 39 4.12 -38.01 -8.71
C GLY A 39 3.21 -36.87 -9.12
N PHE A 40 2.01 -36.82 -8.52
CA PHE A 40 1.16 -35.64 -8.57
C PHE A 40 1.98 -34.47 -8.04
N LEU A 41 2.63 -33.73 -8.93
CA LEU A 41 3.06 -32.37 -8.64
C LEU A 41 1.78 -31.61 -8.33
N SER A 42 1.43 -31.57 -7.04
CA SER A 42 0.46 -30.64 -6.53
C SER A 42 0.99 -29.26 -6.85
N LEU A 43 0.55 -28.71 -7.98
CA LEU A 43 0.64 -27.29 -8.26
C LEU A 43 -0.26 -26.60 -7.26
N SER A 44 0.21 -26.41 -6.02
CA SER A 44 -0.45 -25.49 -5.12
C SER A 44 -0.47 -24.15 -5.83
N SER A 45 -1.66 -23.66 -6.16
CA SER A 45 -1.82 -22.29 -6.66
C SER A 45 -1.10 -21.37 -5.69
N PRO A 46 -0.25 -20.46 -6.17
CA PRO A 46 0.41 -19.53 -5.28
C PRO A 46 -0.65 -18.82 -4.44
N MET A 47 -0.44 -18.77 -3.13
CA MET A 47 -1.35 -18.06 -2.22
C MET A 47 -1.49 -16.61 -2.70
N PRO A 48 -2.71 -16.05 -2.68
CA PRO A 48 -2.91 -14.65 -3.02
C PRO A 48 -2.02 -13.75 -2.17
N TYR A 49 -1.49 -12.70 -2.78
CA TYR A 49 -0.76 -11.67 -2.03
C TYR A 49 -1.75 -10.87 -1.19
N THR A 50 -1.60 -10.86 0.13
CA THR A 50 -2.55 -10.28 1.09
C THR A 50 -1.88 -9.27 2.02
N PRO A 51 -1.44 -8.11 1.51
CA PRO A 51 -0.81 -7.10 2.35
C PRO A 51 -1.85 -6.40 3.23
N ILE A 52 -1.38 -5.80 4.32
CA ILE A 52 -2.16 -4.82 5.09
C ILE A 52 -2.31 -3.58 4.19
N VAL A 53 -3.55 -3.22 3.88
CA VAL A 53 -3.86 -2.02 3.10
C VAL A 53 -3.93 -0.82 4.03
N ALA A 54 -3.28 0.28 3.66
CA ALA A 54 -3.23 1.49 4.47
C ALA A 54 -3.19 2.76 3.61
N THR A 55 -3.46 3.89 4.24
CA THR A 55 -3.28 5.22 3.65
C THR A 55 -2.22 6.00 4.41
N LEU A 56 -1.52 6.89 3.71
CA LEU A 56 -0.54 7.81 4.29
C LEU A 56 -0.72 9.18 3.62
N GLY A 57 -0.98 10.20 4.40
CA GLY A 57 -1.31 11.55 3.96
C GLY A 57 -0.32 12.60 4.44
N TYR A 58 -0.08 13.58 3.58
CA TYR A 58 0.74 14.75 3.84
C TYR A 58 -0.10 16.00 3.63
N VAL A 59 -0.38 16.74 4.71
CA VAL A 59 -1.22 17.95 4.70
C VAL A 59 -0.32 19.16 4.52
N LEU A 60 -0.55 19.92 3.45
CA LEU A 60 0.18 21.17 3.21
C LEU A 60 -0.45 22.34 3.99
N SER A 61 0.40 23.25 4.47
CA SER A 61 -0.06 24.56 4.95
C SER A 61 -0.75 25.34 3.83
N PRO A 62 -1.63 26.32 4.15
CA PRO A 62 -2.35 27.10 3.13
C PRO A 62 -1.44 27.81 2.13
N ASP A 63 -0.25 28.22 2.53
CA ASP A 63 0.78 28.82 1.67
C ASP A 63 1.69 27.79 0.99
N ARG A 64 1.47 26.48 1.28
CA ARG A 64 2.21 25.33 0.74
C ARG A 64 3.70 25.32 1.08
N SER A 65 4.14 26.08 2.09
CA SER A 65 5.54 26.13 2.53
C SER A 65 5.90 25.07 3.57
N GLU A 66 4.90 24.51 4.26
CA GLU A 66 5.06 23.54 5.33
C GLU A 66 4.16 22.32 5.12
N VAL A 67 4.52 21.23 5.75
CA VAL A 67 3.74 19.99 5.82
C VAL A 67 3.50 19.61 7.27
N LEU A 68 2.27 19.17 7.59
CA LEU A 68 1.92 18.67 8.90
C LEU A 68 2.46 17.25 9.06
N MET A 69 3.33 17.04 10.03
CA MET A 69 3.94 15.76 10.36
C MET A 69 3.61 15.35 11.79
N ILE A 70 3.52 14.06 12.03
CA ILE A 70 3.47 13.53 13.40
C ILE A 70 4.87 13.14 13.85
N HIS A 71 5.32 13.73 14.97
CA HIS A 71 6.51 13.29 15.69
C HIS A 71 6.09 12.19 16.68
N ARG A 72 6.45 10.95 16.41
CA ARG A 72 6.08 9.75 17.18
C ARG A 72 6.84 9.72 18.51
N ASN A 73 6.32 10.37 19.55
CA ASN A 73 7.02 10.53 20.84
C ASN A 73 6.15 10.17 22.07
N ALA A 74 4.92 9.67 21.88
CA ALA A 74 4.01 9.38 22.99
C ALA A 74 4.04 7.92 23.45
N ARG A 75 4.37 6.96 22.58
CA ARG A 75 4.31 5.52 22.88
C ARG A 75 5.71 4.90 22.93
N PRO A 76 6.20 4.43 24.10
CA PRO A 76 7.55 3.85 24.22
C PRO A 76 7.77 2.59 23.36
N ASP A 77 6.71 1.78 23.15
CA ASP A 77 6.79 0.52 22.38
C ASP A 77 6.53 0.70 20.89
N ASP A 78 6.45 1.94 20.41
CA ASP A 78 6.21 2.23 18.99
C ASP A 78 7.48 1.98 18.18
N GLN A 79 7.37 1.18 17.11
CA GLN A 79 8.49 0.98 16.16
C GLN A 79 8.93 2.28 15.46
N HIS A 80 8.06 3.30 15.46
CA HIS A 80 8.32 4.62 14.89
C HIS A 80 8.84 5.63 15.92
N LEU A 81 9.06 5.23 17.18
CA LEU A 81 9.45 6.15 18.24
C LEU A 81 10.61 7.06 17.84
N GLY A 82 10.44 8.36 18.04
CA GLY A 82 11.40 9.42 17.71
C GLY A 82 11.44 9.80 16.22
N LYS A 83 10.60 9.20 15.35
CA LYS A 83 10.55 9.52 13.93
C LYS A 83 9.37 10.43 13.60
N TYR A 84 9.53 11.18 12.52
CA TYR A 84 8.46 11.93 11.88
C TYR A 84 7.83 11.10 10.77
N ASN A 85 6.51 11.05 10.75
CA ASN A 85 5.73 10.35 9.72
C ASN A 85 4.64 11.28 9.17
N GLY A 86 4.10 10.93 8.00
CA GLY A 86 2.80 11.42 7.55
C GLY A 86 1.67 10.88 8.43
N LEU A 87 0.46 11.39 8.24
CA LEU A 87 -0.76 10.97 8.94
C LEU A 87 -1.43 9.84 8.18
N GLY A 88 -2.06 8.89 8.89
CA GLY A 88 -2.77 7.80 8.22
C GLY A 88 -2.70 6.49 8.95
N GLY A 89 -3.44 5.52 8.43
CA GLY A 89 -3.55 4.22 9.07
C GLY A 89 -4.12 3.14 8.18
N LYS A 90 -4.56 2.06 8.81
CA LYS A 90 -5.07 0.88 8.13
C LYS A 90 -6.48 1.12 7.60
N MET A 91 -6.73 0.64 6.40
CA MET A 91 -8.07 0.64 5.83
C MET A 91 -8.98 -0.34 6.59
N GLU A 92 -10.19 0.09 6.90
CA GLU A 92 -11.22 -0.71 7.55
C GLU A 92 -12.13 -1.40 6.53
N PRO A 93 -12.78 -2.54 6.91
CA PRO A 93 -13.78 -3.16 6.05
C PRO A 93 -14.94 -2.20 5.76
N GLY A 94 -15.29 -2.05 4.48
CA GLY A 94 -16.43 -1.25 4.05
C GLY A 94 -16.14 0.20 3.68
N GLU A 95 -14.88 0.64 3.79
CA GLU A 95 -14.45 1.95 3.28
C GLU A 95 -13.58 1.82 2.01
N ASP A 96 -13.54 2.85 1.21
CA ASP A 96 -12.55 3.00 0.14
C ASP A 96 -11.32 3.78 0.63
N ILE A 97 -10.25 3.81 -0.18
CA ILE A 97 -8.99 4.47 0.19
C ILE A 97 -9.14 5.98 0.46
N ALA A 98 -10.10 6.64 -0.19
CA ALA A 98 -10.33 8.06 0.03
C ALA A 98 -11.12 8.32 1.32
N ALA A 99 -12.07 7.45 1.64
CA ALA A 99 -12.79 7.46 2.91
C ALA A 99 -11.85 7.18 4.08
N CYS A 100 -11.00 6.14 3.95
CA CYS A 100 -9.95 5.84 4.91
C CYS A 100 -9.05 7.06 5.19
N MET A 101 -8.51 7.68 4.15
CA MET A 101 -7.64 8.85 4.32
C MET A 101 -8.35 10.01 5.03
N ARG A 102 -9.61 10.29 4.69
CA ARG A 102 -10.39 11.35 5.37
C ARG A 102 -10.66 11.03 6.83
N ARG A 103 -10.99 9.78 7.16
CA ARG A 103 -11.20 9.33 8.54
C ARG A 103 -9.94 9.49 9.35
N GLU A 104 -8.80 8.99 8.86
CA GLU A 104 -7.51 9.06 9.55
C GLU A 104 -7.07 10.52 9.78
N ILE A 105 -7.23 11.41 8.79
CA ILE A 105 -6.92 12.84 8.95
C ILE A 105 -7.80 13.50 10.02
N LEU A 106 -9.09 13.13 10.07
CA LEU A 106 -10.00 13.66 11.10
C LEU A 106 -9.62 13.12 12.50
N GLU A 107 -9.33 11.83 12.61
CA GLU A 107 -8.99 11.17 13.88
C GLU A 107 -7.64 11.64 14.43
N GLU A 108 -6.63 11.72 13.56
CA GLU A 108 -5.27 12.03 13.98
C GLU A 108 -4.98 13.53 14.10
N ALA A 109 -5.57 14.36 13.22
CA ALA A 109 -5.28 15.79 13.18
C ALA A 109 -6.47 16.68 13.55
N GLY A 110 -7.69 16.16 13.67
CA GLY A 110 -8.88 16.93 14.03
C GLY A 110 -9.35 17.90 12.94
N ILE A 111 -8.88 17.75 11.70
CA ILE A 111 -9.25 18.58 10.56
C ILE A 111 -10.07 17.80 9.54
N THR A 112 -10.90 18.52 8.79
CA THR A 112 -11.71 17.93 7.70
C THR A 112 -10.97 18.09 6.38
N CYS A 113 -10.62 16.99 5.73
CA CYS A 113 -10.00 16.98 4.41
C CYS A 113 -11.03 17.39 3.33
N GLU A 114 -10.83 18.53 2.68
CA GLU A 114 -11.68 19.06 1.60
C GLU A 114 -11.17 18.65 0.22
N SER A 115 -9.85 18.67 0.02
CA SER A 115 -9.22 18.30 -1.25
C SER A 115 -7.94 17.52 -1.01
N MET A 116 -7.80 16.44 -1.76
CA MET A 116 -6.60 15.62 -1.76
C MET A 116 -6.36 14.99 -3.11
N SER A 117 -5.11 14.69 -3.42
CA SER A 117 -4.70 13.97 -4.63
C SER A 117 -3.92 12.71 -4.27
N LEU A 118 -4.17 11.62 -4.98
CA LEU A 118 -3.36 10.41 -4.89
C LEU A 118 -2.01 10.68 -5.58
N ARG A 119 -0.93 10.65 -4.80
CA ARG A 119 0.43 10.86 -5.31
C ARG A 119 1.11 9.56 -5.71
N GLY A 120 0.72 8.45 -5.09
CA GLY A 120 1.28 7.16 -5.45
C GLY A 120 0.75 6.00 -4.64
N THR A 121 1.25 4.82 -4.99
CA THR A 121 1.10 3.60 -4.21
C THR A 121 2.48 3.07 -3.86
N LEU A 122 2.60 2.47 -2.70
CA LEU A 122 3.87 1.94 -2.22
C LEU A 122 3.66 0.58 -1.57
N ASN A 123 4.32 -0.43 -2.13
CA ASN A 123 4.34 -1.76 -1.57
C ASN A 123 5.58 -1.92 -0.69
N TRP A 124 5.39 -2.26 0.59
CA TRP A 124 6.44 -2.51 1.58
C TRP A 124 6.44 -3.96 2.05
N PRO A 125 6.94 -4.92 1.25
CA PRO A 125 7.06 -6.30 1.70
C PRO A 125 7.96 -6.40 2.94
N GLY A 126 7.48 -7.09 3.99
CA GLY A 126 8.23 -7.34 5.21
C GLY A 126 8.44 -6.15 6.15
N PHE A 127 7.73 -5.02 5.95
CA PHE A 127 7.90 -3.79 6.76
C PHE A 127 7.32 -3.90 8.16
N GLY A 128 6.22 -4.65 8.34
CA GLY A 128 5.54 -4.76 9.61
C GLY A 128 6.42 -5.32 10.73
N LYS A 129 6.03 -5.06 11.99
CA LYS A 129 6.78 -5.46 13.19
C LYS A 129 7.04 -6.98 13.27
N GLN A 130 6.16 -7.78 12.67
CA GLN A 130 6.29 -9.24 12.56
C GLN A 130 6.62 -9.70 11.13
N GLY A 131 7.05 -8.78 10.27
CA GLY A 131 7.36 -9.05 8.88
C GLY A 131 6.14 -9.02 7.95
N GLU A 132 5.04 -8.41 8.36
CA GLU A 132 3.86 -8.26 7.52
C GLU A 132 4.16 -7.36 6.32
N ASP A 133 3.52 -7.70 5.20
CA ASP A 133 3.54 -6.87 3.99
C ASP A 133 2.52 -5.74 4.11
N TRP A 134 2.85 -4.56 3.59
CA TRP A 134 1.96 -3.40 3.57
C TRP A 134 1.82 -2.86 2.15
N LEU A 135 0.61 -2.42 1.80
CA LEU A 135 0.33 -1.67 0.59
C LEU A 135 -0.28 -0.33 0.96
N GLY A 136 0.48 0.74 0.80
CA GLY A 136 0.07 2.10 1.12
C GLY A 136 -0.38 2.90 -0.10
N PHE A 137 -1.42 3.69 0.10
CA PHE A 137 -1.90 4.72 -0.83
C PHE A 137 -1.48 6.08 -0.29
N ILE A 138 -0.66 6.81 -1.05
CA ILE A 138 0.00 8.04 -0.60
C ILE A 138 -0.76 9.24 -1.13
N PHE A 139 -1.24 10.10 -0.24
CA PHE A 139 -2.03 11.28 -0.57
C PHE A 139 -1.32 12.58 -0.19
N LEU A 140 -1.53 13.61 -1.01
CA LEU A 140 -1.24 14.99 -0.70
C LEU A 140 -2.56 15.72 -0.46
N ILE A 141 -2.73 16.30 0.73
CA ILE A 141 -3.90 17.07 1.13
C ILE A 141 -3.56 18.56 1.00
N ASP A 142 -4.21 19.26 0.09
CA ASP A 142 -3.92 20.66 -0.24
C ASP A 142 -4.99 21.64 0.25
N ARG A 143 -6.17 21.15 0.68
CA ARG A 143 -7.21 21.95 1.33
C ARG A 143 -7.88 21.18 2.45
N TYR A 144 -8.10 21.86 3.55
CA TYR A 144 -8.77 21.34 4.73
C TYR A 144 -9.49 22.44 5.49
N ALA A 145 -10.44 22.07 6.35
CA ALA A 145 -11.12 22.96 7.29
C ALA A 145 -10.79 22.56 8.74
N GLY A 146 -10.78 23.54 9.62
CA GLY A 146 -10.46 23.38 11.04
C GLY A 146 -9.02 23.77 11.39
N MET A 147 -8.69 23.64 12.66
CA MET A 147 -7.31 23.84 13.17
C MET A 147 -6.75 22.48 13.57
N PRO A 148 -5.54 22.11 13.09
CA PRO A 148 -4.91 20.88 13.51
C PRO A 148 -4.72 20.81 15.02
N LEU A 149 -4.91 19.61 15.57
CA LEU A 149 -4.54 19.29 16.95
C LEU A 149 -3.04 19.53 17.14
N GLN A 150 -2.62 19.81 18.37
CA GLN A 150 -1.20 19.93 18.72
C GLN A 150 -0.56 18.55 18.98
N ALA A 151 -1.36 17.57 19.39
CA ALA A 151 -0.93 16.22 19.68
C ALA A 151 -2.10 15.25 19.62
N ASN A 152 -1.79 13.96 19.43
CA ASN A 152 -2.73 12.86 19.54
C ASN A 152 -2.13 11.71 20.39
N ALA A 153 -2.77 10.53 20.39
CA ALA A 153 -2.31 9.39 21.17
C ALA A 153 -0.95 8.81 20.71
N GLU A 154 -0.43 9.23 19.58
CA GLU A 154 0.81 8.71 18.98
C GLU A 154 1.99 9.67 19.14
N GLY A 155 1.71 10.99 19.23
CA GLY A 155 2.75 12.00 19.37
C GLY A 155 2.28 13.42 19.17
N THR A 156 3.24 14.32 18.95
CA THR A 156 3.02 15.73 18.67
C THR A 156 2.88 15.99 17.17
N LEU A 157 1.94 16.90 16.82
CA LEU A 157 1.73 17.34 15.44
C LEU A 157 2.50 18.65 15.23
N GLU A 158 3.34 18.69 14.22
CA GLU A 158 4.24 19.80 13.95
C GLU A 158 4.18 20.22 12.48
N TRP A 159 4.08 21.52 12.23
CA TRP A 159 4.31 22.09 10.92
C TRP A 159 5.81 22.14 10.63
N VAL A 160 6.22 21.46 9.56
CA VAL A 160 7.61 21.36 9.15
C VAL A 160 7.80 22.00 7.80
N ALA A 161 8.71 22.98 7.71
CA ALA A 161 9.07 23.59 6.43
C ALA A 161 9.56 22.51 5.45
N LEU A 162 9.06 22.52 4.21
CA LEU A 162 9.40 21.51 3.19
C LEU A 162 10.91 21.40 2.95
N GLN A 163 11.65 22.54 3.06
CA GLN A 163 13.10 22.54 2.90
C GLN A 163 13.84 21.78 4.01
N ARG A 164 13.19 21.62 5.18
CA ARG A 164 13.74 20.89 6.33
C ARG A 164 13.30 19.44 6.39
N LEU A 165 12.29 19.06 5.63
CA LEU A 165 11.65 17.74 5.71
C LEU A 165 12.68 16.60 5.65
N MET A 166 13.62 16.66 4.70
CA MET A 166 14.62 15.61 4.49
C MET A 166 15.70 15.54 5.57
N THR A 167 15.73 16.51 6.51
CA THR A 167 16.68 16.51 7.63
C THR A 167 16.12 15.88 8.90
N LEU A 168 14.81 15.59 8.93
CA LEU A 168 14.14 15.01 10.09
C LEU A 168 14.57 13.56 10.35
N PRO A 169 14.49 13.09 11.59
CA PRO A 169 14.53 11.67 11.90
C PRO A 169 13.32 10.97 11.27
N MET A 170 13.53 10.10 10.29
CA MET A 170 12.50 9.34 9.60
C MET A 170 13.03 7.97 9.19
N TRP A 171 12.17 7.12 8.66
CA TRP A 171 12.64 5.90 8.05
C TRP A 171 13.51 6.20 6.83
N GLU A 172 14.52 5.37 6.59
CA GLU A 172 15.37 5.51 5.42
C GLU A 172 14.56 5.52 4.12
N GLY A 173 13.55 4.64 4.04
CA GLY A 173 12.65 4.52 2.90
C GLY A 173 11.88 5.79 2.57
N ASP A 174 11.50 6.58 3.57
CA ASP A 174 10.72 7.81 3.37
C ASP A 174 11.50 8.83 2.52
N ARG A 175 12.83 8.85 2.66
CA ARG A 175 13.71 9.74 1.88
C ARG A 175 13.68 9.48 0.37
N HIS A 176 13.25 8.28 -0.04
CA HIS A 176 13.17 7.91 -1.45
C HIS A 176 11.86 8.32 -2.11
N PHE A 177 10.73 8.22 -1.41
CA PHE A 177 9.45 8.52 -2.04
C PHE A 177 8.90 9.92 -1.71
N LEU A 178 9.30 10.54 -0.58
CA LEU A 178 8.85 11.90 -0.25
C LEU A 178 9.11 12.93 -1.34
N PRO A 179 10.25 12.94 -2.03
CA PRO A 179 10.44 13.84 -3.17
C PRO A 179 9.38 13.68 -4.26
N LEU A 180 8.87 12.44 -4.47
CA LEU A 180 7.84 12.16 -5.47
C LEU A 180 6.43 12.60 -5.02
N VAL A 181 6.22 12.74 -3.71
CA VAL A 181 4.96 13.26 -3.16
C VAL A 181 4.81 14.75 -3.42
N PHE A 182 5.92 15.50 -3.32
CA PHE A 182 5.92 16.95 -3.35
C PHE A 182 6.41 17.55 -4.69
N ASP A 183 6.76 16.73 -5.67
CA ASP A 183 7.14 17.22 -7.00
C ASP A 183 5.92 17.69 -7.82
N ASP A 184 6.19 18.35 -8.95
CA ASP A 184 5.17 18.91 -9.84
C ASP A 184 4.62 17.89 -10.85
N ASP A 185 5.13 16.64 -10.89
CA ASP A 185 4.62 15.63 -11.80
C ASP A 185 3.23 15.15 -11.33
N PRO A 186 2.14 15.38 -12.09
CA PRO A 186 0.80 15.01 -11.68
C PRO A 186 0.54 13.49 -11.70
N ARG A 187 1.42 12.72 -12.34
CA ARG A 187 1.25 11.26 -12.46
C ARG A 187 1.59 10.57 -11.15
N PRO A 188 0.71 9.69 -10.65
CA PRO A 188 1.03 8.90 -9.47
C PRO A 188 2.29 8.03 -9.69
N PHE A 189 3.11 7.90 -8.66
CA PHE A 189 4.19 6.91 -8.65
C PHE A 189 3.70 5.56 -8.13
N HIS A 190 4.33 4.49 -8.58
CA HIS A 190 4.06 3.13 -8.10
C HIS A 190 5.39 2.51 -7.66
N GLY A 191 5.57 2.38 -6.36
CA GLY A 191 6.85 1.99 -5.77
C GLY A 191 6.81 0.61 -5.11
N VAL A 192 7.98 -0.02 -5.04
CA VAL A 192 8.23 -1.23 -4.27
C VAL A 192 9.48 -1.02 -3.41
N MET A 193 9.35 -1.32 -2.12
CA MET A 193 10.39 -1.09 -1.13
C MET A 193 10.38 -2.22 -0.10
N PRO A 194 11.01 -3.37 -0.40
CA PRO A 194 11.04 -4.50 0.51
C PRO A 194 11.95 -4.22 1.72
N TYR A 195 11.54 -4.77 2.86
CA TYR A 195 12.27 -4.72 4.12
C TYR A 195 12.63 -6.12 4.59
N LYS A 196 13.74 -6.21 5.31
CA LYS A 196 14.17 -7.40 6.05
C LYS A 196 14.83 -6.96 7.34
N ASP A 197 14.40 -7.51 8.46
CA ASP A 197 14.95 -7.20 9.78
C ASP A 197 14.97 -5.68 10.08
N GLY A 198 13.88 -4.99 9.69
CA GLY A 198 13.72 -3.53 9.87
C GLY A 198 14.59 -2.66 8.95
N ARG A 199 15.27 -3.24 7.96
CA ARG A 199 16.13 -2.53 7.02
C ARG A 199 15.59 -2.60 5.61
N MET A 200 15.55 -1.46 4.92
CA MET A 200 15.23 -1.40 3.51
C MET A 200 16.26 -2.18 2.69
N GLN A 201 15.79 -3.01 1.76
CA GLN A 201 16.63 -3.85 0.90
C GLN A 201 16.88 -3.21 -0.46
N SER A 202 15.87 -2.59 -1.03
CA SER A 202 15.93 -1.94 -2.34
C SER A 202 14.81 -0.93 -2.50
N TRP A 203 14.92 -0.10 -3.52
CA TRP A 203 13.89 0.84 -3.94
C TRP A 203 13.75 0.83 -5.46
N SER A 204 12.54 0.76 -5.95
CA SER A 204 12.21 0.98 -7.35
C SER A 204 10.83 1.60 -7.49
N PHE A 205 10.60 2.39 -8.53
CA PHE A 205 9.30 2.95 -8.85
C PHE A 205 9.11 3.16 -10.34
N SER A 206 7.86 3.34 -10.75
CA SER A 206 7.45 3.78 -12.08
C SER A 206 6.38 4.85 -11.98
N ARG A 207 6.18 5.62 -13.05
CA ARG A 207 5.01 6.49 -13.27
C ARG A 207 4.36 6.11 -14.59
N LEU A 208 3.03 6.06 -14.62
CA LEU A 208 2.24 5.69 -15.79
C LEU A 208 1.65 6.93 -16.45
#